data_08760f6cfc2a01c78366cdfd28aa497c
#
_entry.id   08760f6cfc2a01c78366cdfd28aa497c
#
_cell.length_a   1.000
_cell.length_b   1.000
_cell.length_c   1.000
_cell.angle_alpha   90.00
_cell.angle_beta   90.00
_cell.angle_gamma   90.00
#
_symmetry.space_group_name_H-M   'P 1'
#
loop_
_entity.id
_entity.type
_entity.pdbx_description
1 polymer ?
#
loop_
_entity_poly.entity_id
_entity_poly.type
_entity_poly.pdbx_seq_one_letter_code
_entity_poly.pdbx_strand_id
1 'polypeptide(L)'
;MIRTKGEAGTGDIVHAVKHLREVTRQMKALTLLTKDERMTAAKNLQAPFDLVVWVAEHGRLPVPNFAAGGIATPADAALCRMLGAEAVFVGSGIFKSEDPARRARAIVEATTHFEDADRVAKASENLGEGMKGIEAAKLSEAEQLQTRGW
;
A
#
# COMPACT_ATOMS: atom_id res chain seq x y z
N MET A 1 0.06 -13.34 -3.71
CA MET A 1 0.14 -11.98 -3.18
C MET A 1 -1.23 -11.36 -3.08
N ILE A 2 -1.40 -10.40 -2.19
CA ILE A 2 -2.54 -9.50 -2.12
C ILE A 2 -2.07 -8.06 -2.38
N ARG A 3 -3.00 -7.16 -2.59
CA ARG A 3 -2.70 -5.73 -2.75
C ARG A 3 -3.79 -4.87 -2.13
N THR A 4 -3.42 -3.67 -1.71
CA THR A 4 -4.40 -2.66 -1.28
C THR A 4 -5.27 -2.25 -2.46
N LYS A 5 -6.48 -1.77 -2.17
CA LYS A 5 -7.44 -1.27 -3.15
C LYS A 5 -7.51 0.27 -3.08
N GLY A 6 -6.38 0.94 -3.37
CA GLY A 6 -6.35 2.40 -3.45
C GLY A 6 -6.90 2.92 -4.78
N GLU A 7 -7.02 4.25 -4.92
CA GLU A 7 -7.54 4.90 -6.12
C GLU A 7 -6.46 5.03 -7.20
N ALA A 8 -6.44 4.07 -8.12
CA ALA A 8 -5.53 4.09 -9.25
C ALA A 8 -5.85 5.25 -10.21
N GLY A 9 -4.81 5.86 -10.77
CA GLY A 9 -4.96 6.94 -11.75
C GLY A 9 -5.10 8.34 -11.15
N THR A 10 -5.17 8.47 -9.82
CA THR A 10 -5.37 9.76 -9.13
C THR A 10 -4.06 10.45 -8.72
N GLY A 11 -2.98 9.70 -8.49
CA GLY A 11 -1.79 10.26 -7.83
C GLY A 11 -2.01 10.63 -6.35
N ASP A 12 -3.10 10.16 -5.75
CA ASP A 12 -3.47 10.35 -4.34
C ASP A 12 -3.41 9.02 -3.60
N ILE A 13 -2.48 8.89 -2.64
CA ILE A 13 -2.22 7.66 -1.90
C ILE A 13 -3.06 7.51 -0.62
N VAL A 14 -3.94 8.47 -0.30
CA VAL A 14 -4.69 8.50 0.97
C VAL A 14 -5.38 7.17 1.25
N HIS A 15 -6.06 6.60 0.24
CA HIS A 15 -6.74 5.30 0.41
C HIS A 15 -5.77 4.14 0.57
N ALA A 16 -4.65 4.11 -0.16
CA ALA A 16 -3.62 3.08 0.02
C ALA A 16 -3.03 3.12 1.43
N VAL A 17 -2.72 4.31 1.94
CA VAL A 17 -2.24 4.53 3.32
C VAL A 17 -3.27 4.06 4.34
N LYS A 18 -4.55 4.43 4.16
CA LYS A 18 -5.65 4.00 5.05
C LYS A 18 -5.75 2.47 5.10
N HIS A 19 -5.71 1.81 3.96
CA HIS A 19 -5.79 0.35 3.88
C HIS A 19 -4.57 -0.33 4.51
N LEU A 20 -3.36 0.15 4.25
CA LEU A 20 -2.15 -0.40 4.87
C LEU A 20 -2.19 -0.29 6.39
N ARG A 21 -2.57 0.88 6.91
CA ARG A 21 -2.71 1.08 8.37
C ARG A 21 -3.73 0.13 8.97
N GLU A 22 -4.87 -0.06 8.30
CA GLU A 22 -5.93 -0.93 8.80
C GLU A 22 -5.48 -2.41 8.80
N VAL A 23 -4.89 -2.89 7.71
CA VAL A 23 -4.36 -4.26 7.63
C VAL A 23 -3.29 -4.50 8.71
N THR A 24 -2.34 -3.59 8.85
CA THR A 24 -1.27 -3.69 9.85
C THR A 24 -1.84 -3.66 11.28
N ARG A 25 -2.83 -2.81 11.54
CA ARG A 25 -3.52 -2.73 12.83
C ARG A 25 -4.23 -4.05 13.17
N GLN A 26 -4.96 -4.62 12.21
CA GLN A 26 -5.67 -5.89 12.40
C GLN A 26 -4.70 -7.05 12.63
N MET A 27 -3.64 -7.16 11.84
CA MET A 27 -2.60 -8.19 12.07
C MET A 27 -2.00 -8.07 13.48
N LYS A 28 -1.64 -6.85 13.89
CA LYS A 28 -1.11 -6.61 15.23
C LYS A 28 -2.10 -6.98 16.32
N ALA A 29 -3.39 -6.69 16.14
CA ALA A 29 -4.43 -7.07 17.09
C ALA A 29 -4.49 -8.61 17.26
N LEU A 30 -4.39 -9.38 16.17
CA LEU A 30 -4.39 -10.84 16.22
C LEU A 30 -3.22 -11.41 17.03
N THR A 31 -2.04 -10.78 16.99
CA THR A 31 -0.86 -11.26 17.77
C THR A 31 -1.04 -11.13 19.28
N LEU A 32 -1.97 -10.31 19.73
CA LEU A 32 -2.24 -10.08 21.16
C LEU A 32 -3.33 -11.02 21.72
N LEU A 33 -4.03 -11.76 20.84
CA LEU A 33 -5.12 -12.63 21.26
C LEU A 33 -4.64 -13.93 21.90
N THR A 34 -5.33 -14.37 22.94
CA THR A 34 -5.22 -15.71 23.49
C THR A 34 -5.72 -16.77 22.49
N LYS A 35 -5.39 -18.04 22.73
CA LYS A 35 -5.83 -19.14 21.84
C LYS A 35 -7.36 -19.21 21.71
N ASP A 36 -8.08 -18.99 22.80
CA ASP A 36 -9.54 -19.07 22.80
C ASP A 36 -10.19 -17.91 22.05
N GLU A 37 -9.61 -16.71 22.16
CA GLU A 37 -10.09 -15.52 21.44
C GLU A 37 -9.89 -15.60 19.93
N ARG A 38 -8.88 -16.35 19.46
CA ARG A 38 -8.60 -16.53 18.01
C ARG A 38 -9.76 -17.19 17.26
N MET A 39 -10.52 -18.09 17.90
CA MET A 39 -11.70 -18.70 17.29
C MET A 39 -12.80 -17.67 17.02
N THR A 40 -13.03 -16.78 17.98
CA THR A 40 -13.98 -15.67 17.82
C THR A 40 -13.52 -14.70 16.74
N ALA A 41 -12.22 -14.37 16.72
CA ALA A 41 -11.64 -13.52 15.68
C ALA A 41 -11.79 -14.12 14.28
N ALA A 42 -11.56 -15.43 14.12
CA ALA A 42 -11.75 -16.13 12.84
C ALA A 42 -13.20 -16.05 12.34
N LYS A 43 -14.18 -16.21 13.23
CA LYS A 43 -15.60 -16.05 12.90
C LYS A 43 -15.94 -14.63 12.47
N ASN A 44 -15.46 -13.63 13.20
CA ASN A 44 -15.71 -12.23 12.91
C ASN A 44 -15.06 -11.78 11.58
N LEU A 45 -13.87 -12.30 11.29
CA LEU A 45 -13.15 -12.03 10.03
C LEU A 45 -13.65 -12.88 8.86
N GLN A 46 -14.53 -13.86 9.11
CA GLN A 46 -14.96 -14.86 8.12
C GLN A 46 -13.77 -15.55 7.43
N ALA A 47 -12.70 -15.80 8.21
CA ALA A 47 -11.45 -16.37 7.74
C ALA A 47 -11.23 -17.78 8.29
N PRO A 48 -10.49 -18.65 7.56
CA PRO A 48 -10.10 -19.96 8.07
C PRO A 48 -9.33 -19.85 9.40
N PHE A 49 -9.69 -20.65 10.38
CA PHE A 49 -9.10 -20.61 11.72
C PHE A 49 -7.57 -20.77 11.68
N ASP A 50 -7.08 -21.75 10.93
CA ASP A 50 -5.64 -22.03 10.82
C ASP A 50 -4.86 -20.84 10.25
N LEU A 51 -5.48 -20.08 9.33
CA LEU A 51 -4.90 -18.86 8.79
C LEU A 51 -4.81 -17.75 9.84
N VAL A 52 -5.85 -17.59 10.66
CA VAL A 52 -5.86 -16.61 11.77
C VAL A 52 -4.81 -16.99 12.82
N VAL A 53 -4.69 -18.28 13.15
CA VAL A 53 -3.63 -18.77 14.05
C VAL A 53 -2.24 -18.47 13.47
N TRP A 54 -2.04 -18.79 12.20
CA TRP A 54 -0.76 -18.52 11.53
C TRP A 54 -0.37 -17.04 11.58
N VAL A 55 -1.30 -16.13 11.23
CA VAL A 55 -1.07 -14.68 11.29
C VAL A 55 -0.79 -14.21 12.73
N ALA A 56 -1.53 -14.74 13.71
CA ALA A 56 -1.32 -14.41 15.12
C ALA A 56 0.08 -14.81 15.62
N GLU A 57 0.62 -15.92 15.14
CA GLU A 57 1.95 -16.43 15.53
C GLU A 57 3.11 -15.75 14.80
N HIS A 58 2.89 -15.33 13.55
CA HIS A 58 3.95 -14.78 12.71
C HIS A 58 3.91 -13.25 12.58
N GLY A 59 2.81 -12.59 12.98
CA GLY A 59 2.65 -11.13 12.88
C GLY A 59 2.61 -10.57 11.46
N ARG A 60 2.43 -11.42 10.47
CA ARG A 60 2.40 -11.06 9.04
C ARG A 60 1.45 -11.96 8.27
N LEU A 61 1.12 -11.59 7.05
CA LEU A 61 0.37 -12.47 6.14
C LEU A 61 1.26 -13.57 5.55
N PRO A 62 0.71 -14.76 5.21
CA PRO A 62 1.47 -15.83 4.56
C PRO A 62 1.78 -15.55 3.07
N VAL A 63 1.31 -14.42 2.56
CA VAL A 63 1.53 -13.96 1.19
C VAL A 63 1.97 -12.50 1.19
N PRO A 64 2.80 -12.06 0.24
CA PRO A 64 3.22 -10.67 0.16
C PRO A 64 2.04 -9.72 -0.01
N ASN A 65 2.09 -8.59 0.70
CA ASN A 65 1.12 -7.51 0.62
C ASN A 65 1.73 -6.30 -0.11
N PHE A 66 1.17 -5.94 -1.25
CA PHE A 66 1.63 -4.84 -2.09
C PHE A 66 0.71 -3.62 -1.93
N ALA A 67 1.29 -2.44 -1.86
CA ALA A 67 0.52 -1.20 -1.96
C ALA A 67 0.18 -0.91 -3.42
N ALA A 68 -1.07 -0.52 -3.67
CA ALA A 68 -1.55 -0.16 -5.00
C ALA A 68 -2.54 1.00 -4.93
N GLY A 69 -2.47 1.88 -5.93
CA GLY A 69 -3.37 3.03 -6.09
C GLY A 69 -2.80 4.34 -5.54
N GLY A 70 -2.66 5.32 -6.40
CA GLY A 70 -2.30 6.68 -6.07
C GLY A 70 -0.80 6.98 -5.95
N ILE A 71 0.08 5.98 -5.99
CA ILE A 71 1.54 6.18 -5.87
C ILE A 71 2.05 6.91 -7.12
N ALA A 72 2.69 8.06 -6.93
CA ALA A 72 3.20 8.92 -8.02
C ALA A 72 4.64 9.39 -7.81
N THR A 73 5.16 9.33 -6.57
CA THR A 73 6.48 9.81 -6.20
C THR A 73 7.31 8.74 -5.50
N PRO A 74 8.66 8.88 -5.47
CA PRO A 74 9.52 8.03 -4.64
C PRO A 74 9.14 8.07 -3.16
N ALA A 75 8.78 9.25 -2.64
CA ALA A 75 8.35 9.41 -1.25
C ALA A 75 7.06 8.62 -0.94
N ASP A 76 6.09 8.59 -1.87
CA ASP A 76 4.89 7.77 -1.73
C ASP A 76 5.23 6.28 -1.61
N ALA A 77 6.16 5.81 -2.45
CA ALA A 77 6.59 4.42 -2.44
C ALA A 77 7.31 4.07 -1.13
N ALA A 78 8.22 4.92 -0.67
CA ALA A 78 8.90 4.75 0.62
C ALA A 78 7.89 4.75 1.78
N LEU A 79 6.93 5.68 1.80
CA LEU A 79 5.87 5.73 2.82
C LEU A 79 5.06 4.43 2.85
N CYS A 80 4.65 3.90 1.70
CA CYS A 80 3.93 2.63 1.65
C CYS A 80 4.76 1.47 2.23
N ARG A 81 6.07 1.43 1.93
CA ARG A 81 7.01 0.45 2.50
C ARG A 81 7.11 0.59 4.03
N MET A 82 7.28 1.82 4.53
CA MET A 82 7.33 2.11 5.98
C MET A 82 6.05 1.71 6.71
N LEU A 83 4.90 1.73 6.03
CA LEU A 83 3.60 1.30 6.57
C LEU A 83 3.38 -0.21 6.49
N GLY A 84 4.36 -0.99 6.02
CA GLY A 84 4.33 -2.45 6.02
C GLY A 84 3.95 -3.10 4.69
N ALA A 85 3.86 -2.34 3.59
CA ALA A 85 3.80 -2.96 2.28
C ALA A 85 5.14 -3.61 1.94
N GLU A 86 5.13 -4.79 1.33
CA GLU A 86 6.35 -5.49 0.93
C GLU A 86 6.85 -5.07 -0.46
N ALA A 87 5.96 -4.48 -1.27
CA ALA A 87 6.28 -3.83 -2.54
C ALA A 87 5.16 -2.86 -2.94
N VAL A 88 5.31 -2.24 -4.11
CA VAL A 88 4.34 -1.29 -4.66
C VAL A 88 3.98 -1.65 -6.09
N PHE A 89 2.73 -1.36 -6.48
CA PHE A 89 2.28 -1.32 -7.86
C PHE A 89 2.09 0.12 -8.31
N VAL A 90 2.79 0.52 -9.36
CA VAL A 90 2.73 1.88 -9.87
C VAL A 90 2.45 1.85 -11.37
N GLY A 91 1.40 2.54 -11.79
CA GLY A 91 1.01 2.67 -13.18
C GLY A 91 1.08 4.13 -13.63
N SER A 92 -0.05 4.82 -13.57
CA SER A 92 -0.18 6.21 -14.04
C SER A 92 0.80 7.19 -13.40
N GLY A 93 1.20 6.99 -12.16
CA GLY A 93 2.22 7.80 -11.50
C GLY A 93 3.57 7.80 -12.22
N ILE A 94 3.89 6.70 -12.92
CA ILE A 94 5.06 6.60 -13.81
C ILE A 94 4.69 7.10 -15.20
N PHE A 95 3.71 6.48 -15.84
CA PHE A 95 3.44 6.67 -17.28
C PHE A 95 2.91 8.05 -17.66
N LYS A 96 2.32 8.79 -16.72
CA LYS A 96 1.83 10.17 -16.91
C LYS A 96 2.81 11.24 -16.40
N SER A 97 4.03 10.86 -16.00
CA SER A 97 5.09 11.79 -15.64
C SER A 97 5.84 12.26 -16.88
N GLU A 98 6.57 13.37 -16.78
CA GLU A 98 7.38 13.95 -17.84
C GLU A 98 8.46 12.98 -18.35
N ASP A 99 9.16 12.28 -17.44
CA ASP A 99 10.14 11.23 -17.76
C ASP A 99 9.77 9.92 -17.04
N PRO A 100 8.97 9.05 -17.68
CA PRO A 100 8.56 7.79 -17.08
C PRO A 100 9.72 6.85 -16.73
N ALA A 101 10.77 6.81 -17.53
CA ALA A 101 11.90 5.92 -17.29
C ALA A 101 12.69 6.33 -16.05
N ARG A 102 12.94 7.63 -15.90
CA ARG A 102 13.61 8.20 -14.72
C ARG A 102 12.74 8.06 -13.48
N ARG A 103 11.44 8.35 -13.60
CA ARG A 103 10.46 8.19 -12.51
C ARG A 103 10.40 6.74 -12.01
N ALA A 104 10.38 5.77 -12.93
CA ALA A 104 10.36 4.36 -12.58
C ALA A 104 11.61 3.96 -11.79
N ARG A 105 12.81 4.33 -12.26
CA ARG A 105 14.06 4.05 -11.53
C ARG A 105 14.06 4.66 -10.13
N ALA A 106 13.62 5.91 -10.00
CA ALA A 106 13.54 6.61 -8.72
C ALA A 106 12.58 5.93 -7.73
N ILE A 107 11.42 5.47 -8.22
CA ILE A 107 10.45 4.72 -7.41
C ILE A 107 11.02 3.36 -6.98
N VAL A 108 11.72 2.66 -7.86
CA VAL A 108 12.39 1.39 -7.52
C VAL A 108 13.46 1.61 -6.45
N GLU A 109 14.30 2.63 -6.60
CA GLU A 109 15.33 3.00 -5.63
C GLU A 109 14.71 3.28 -4.25
N ALA A 110 13.68 4.12 -4.19
CA ALA A 110 12.99 4.46 -2.95
C ALA A 110 12.24 3.26 -2.33
N THR A 111 11.68 2.37 -3.16
CA THR A 111 11.04 1.14 -2.68
C THR A 111 12.04 0.19 -2.05
N THR A 112 13.23 0.08 -2.65
CA THR A 112 14.29 -0.83 -2.20
C THR A 112 14.97 -0.30 -0.93
N HIS A 113 15.21 1.00 -0.86
CA HIS A 113 15.97 1.65 0.21
C HIS A 113 15.11 2.61 1.04
N PHE A 114 13.87 2.24 1.31
CA PHE A 114 12.86 3.08 1.97
C PHE A 114 13.23 3.51 3.39
N GLU A 115 14.13 2.79 4.07
CA GLU A 115 14.63 3.14 5.41
C GLU A 115 15.78 4.15 5.38
N ASP A 116 16.38 4.40 4.21
CA ASP A 116 17.46 5.35 4.01
C ASP A 116 16.89 6.67 3.45
N ALA A 117 16.66 7.62 4.35
CA ALA A 117 16.05 8.91 4.02
C ALA A 117 16.88 9.72 2.99
N ASP A 118 18.22 9.63 3.06
CA ASP A 118 19.11 10.35 2.13
C ASP A 118 19.00 9.78 0.72
N ARG A 119 18.92 8.44 0.59
CA ARG A 119 18.70 7.79 -0.71
C ARG A 119 17.34 8.11 -1.29
N VAL A 120 16.30 8.12 -0.47
CA VAL A 120 14.94 8.48 -0.91
C VAL A 120 14.88 9.94 -1.35
N ALA A 121 15.53 10.85 -0.61
CA ALA A 121 15.63 12.26 -0.97
C ALA A 121 16.37 12.44 -2.31
N LYS A 122 17.55 11.82 -2.45
CA LYS A 122 18.35 11.85 -3.68
C LYS A 122 17.61 11.26 -4.89
N ALA A 123 16.89 10.16 -4.70
CA ALA A 123 16.06 9.57 -5.75
C ALA A 123 14.92 10.50 -6.20
N SER A 124 14.49 11.41 -5.33
CA SER A 124 13.40 12.36 -5.61
C SER A 124 13.87 13.64 -6.34
N GLU A 125 15.18 13.83 -6.51
CA GLU A 125 15.73 15.03 -7.14
C GLU A 125 15.57 15.03 -8.67
N ASN A 126 15.28 16.21 -9.22
CA ASN A 126 15.30 16.47 -10.66
C ASN A 126 14.47 15.50 -11.51
N LEU A 127 13.32 15.03 -11.02
CA LEU A 127 12.47 14.09 -11.73
C LEU A 127 11.54 14.73 -12.77
N GLY A 128 11.58 16.05 -12.93
CA GLY A 128 10.63 16.77 -13.76
C GLY A 128 9.22 16.76 -13.17
N GLU A 129 8.24 17.20 -13.97
CA GLU A 129 6.85 17.22 -13.53
C GLU A 129 6.32 15.81 -13.28
N GLY A 130 5.63 15.63 -12.15
CA GLY A 130 4.88 14.42 -11.84
C GLY A 130 3.54 14.40 -12.56
N MET A 131 2.83 13.28 -12.47
CA MET A 131 1.44 13.27 -12.91
C MET A 131 0.62 14.29 -12.10
N LYS A 132 -0.33 14.98 -12.75
CA LYS A 132 -1.30 15.82 -12.03
C LYS A 132 -2.14 14.95 -11.10
N GLY A 133 -2.10 15.28 -9.80
CA GLY A 133 -2.92 14.62 -8.81
C GLY A 133 -4.39 14.99 -8.95
N ILE A 134 -5.27 14.03 -8.69
CA ILE A 134 -6.71 14.22 -8.56
C ILE A 134 -7.07 13.78 -7.15
N GLU A 135 -7.65 14.68 -6.35
CA GLU A 135 -8.12 14.33 -5.02
C GLU A 135 -9.15 13.20 -5.10
N ALA A 136 -8.88 12.07 -4.45
CA ALA A 136 -9.79 10.91 -4.47
C ALA A 136 -11.18 11.27 -3.92
N ALA A 137 -11.27 12.21 -2.98
CA ALA A 137 -12.52 12.70 -2.43
C ALA A 137 -13.42 13.46 -3.44
N LYS A 138 -12.85 13.93 -4.55
CA LYS A 138 -13.59 14.61 -5.62
C LYS A 138 -14.10 13.67 -6.71
N LEU A 139 -13.73 12.39 -6.66
CA LEU A 139 -14.24 11.38 -7.59
C LEU A 139 -15.70 11.06 -7.26
N SER A 140 -16.54 10.95 -8.29
CA SER A 140 -17.87 10.38 -8.14
C SER A 140 -17.79 8.90 -7.74
N GLU A 141 -18.84 8.36 -7.12
CA GLU A 141 -18.89 6.93 -6.74
C GLU A 141 -18.60 6.00 -7.93
N ALA A 142 -19.06 6.35 -9.13
CA ALA A 142 -18.83 5.57 -10.35
C ALA A 142 -17.35 5.55 -10.79
N GLU A 143 -16.57 6.55 -10.42
CA GLU A 143 -15.15 6.67 -10.75
C GLU A 143 -14.25 6.03 -9.69
N GLN A 144 -14.75 5.85 -8.45
CA GLN A 144 -13.96 5.27 -7.37
C GLN A 144 -13.75 3.78 -7.59
N LEU A 145 -12.48 3.36 -7.68
CA LEU A 145 -12.11 1.96 -7.87
C LEU A 145 -12.27 1.13 -6.59
N GLN A 146 -12.11 1.76 -5.43
CA GLN A 146 -12.19 1.07 -4.15
C GLN A 146 -13.57 0.47 -3.86
N THR A 147 -14.63 1.06 -4.40
CA THR A 147 -16.02 0.60 -4.22
C THR A 147 -16.48 -0.41 -5.27
N ARG A 148 -15.72 -0.57 -6.37
CA ARG A 148 -16.08 -1.51 -7.43
C ARG A 148 -15.81 -2.96 -7.02
N GLY A 149 -16.74 -3.85 -7.33
CA GLY A 149 -16.58 -5.29 -7.16
C GLY A 149 -16.96 -5.82 -5.78
N TRP A 150 -17.91 -5.15 -5.12
CA TRP A 150 -18.63 -5.65 -3.95
C TRP A 150 -20.09 -5.90 -4.33
#